data_7f321d9d24a08f8eb39fc6a0d3e93f90
#
_entry.id   7f321d9d24a08f8eb39fc6a0d3e93f90
#
_cell.length_a   1.000
_cell.length_b   1.000
_cell.length_c   1.000
_cell.angle_alpha   90.00
_cell.angle_beta   90.00
_cell.angle_gamma   90.00
#
_symmetry.space_group_name_H-M   'P 1'
#
loop_
_entity.id
_entity.type
_entity.pdbx_description
1 polymer ?
#
loop_
_entity_poly.entity_id
_entity_poly.type
_entity_poly.pdbx_seq_one_letter_code
_entity_poly.pdbx_strand_id
1 'polypeptide(L)'
;MKRIFFILFFIFSFNIFSHPHVFFETALTLKTDNKKMEGVEIQLILDELNTKLNRKVLKPDKDMNVEKGNIVFLKHLYKHIRIKYNNKTYKENDIIFEQAKLEDDSLEIYFFVPIDEKIDKNSKLTIALYDTKYYYNYDYDLSSLRMDKSNKNDLKAKVKFFTNDKIKFYFNLVSPDEYVVTFEWKI
;
A
#
# COMPACT_ATOMS: atom_id res chain seq x y z
N MET A 1 -44.76 0.91 25.08
CA MET A 1 -43.99 1.78 24.17
C MET A 1 -42.54 2.00 24.60
N LYS A 2 -42.21 2.34 25.87
CA LYS A 2 -40.80 2.56 26.31
C LYS A 2 -39.82 1.37 26.10
N ARG A 3 -40.30 0.12 26.27
CA ARG A 3 -39.46 -1.08 26.11
C ARG A 3 -39.10 -1.38 24.64
N ILE A 4 -39.97 -1.05 23.70
CA ILE A 4 -39.71 -1.27 22.24
C ILE A 4 -38.65 -0.26 21.75
N PHE A 5 -38.69 0.97 22.29
CA PHE A 5 -37.69 1.99 21.94
C PHE A 5 -36.28 1.63 22.40
N PHE A 6 -36.18 0.95 23.56
CA PHE A 6 -34.87 0.47 24.07
C PHE A 6 -34.29 -0.67 23.22
N ILE A 7 -35.13 -1.57 22.75
CA ILE A 7 -34.70 -2.68 21.87
C ILE A 7 -34.26 -2.16 20.49
N LEU A 8 -34.99 -1.19 19.92
CA LEU A 8 -34.62 -0.53 18.67
C LEU A 8 -33.31 0.24 18.80
N PHE A 9 -33.06 0.93 19.91
CA PHE A 9 -31.78 1.61 20.17
C PHE A 9 -30.62 0.62 20.27
N PHE A 10 -30.83 -0.55 20.89
CA PHE A 10 -29.81 -1.60 20.98
C PHE A 10 -29.48 -2.23 19.61
N ILE A 11 -30.48 -2.42 18.74
CA ILE A 11 -30.28 -2.95 17.39
C ILE A 11 -29.51 -1.95 16.51
N PHE A 12 -29.77 -0.66 16.65
CA PHE A 12 -29.03 0.40 15.94
C PHE A 12 -27.60 0.59 16.44
N SER A 13 -27.32 0.28 17.71
CA SER A 13 -25.98 0.42 18.31
C SER A 13 -24.98 -0.64 17.78
N PHE A 14 -25.45 -1.77 17.29
CA PHE A 14 -24.58 -2.82 16.75
C PHE A 14 -24.06 -2.59 15.33
N ASN A 15 -24.54 -1.54 14.65
CA ASN A 15 -24.09 -1.21 13.29
C ASN A 15 -23.01 -0.13 13.23
N ILE A 16 -22.49 0.30 14.38
CA ILE A 16 -21.32 1.19 14.42
C ILE A 16 -20.07 0.29 14.39
N PHE A 17 -19.87 -0.42 13.28
CA PHE A 17 -18.64 -1.15 13.07
C PHE A 17 -17.54 -0.15 12.75
N SER A 18 -16.52 -0.13 13.58
CA SER A 18 -15.29 0.54 13.24
C SER A 18 -14.65 -0.19 12.07
N HIS A 19 -14.50 0.46 10.97
CA HIS A 19 -13.59 0.10 9.88
C HIS A 19 -12.37 1.02 9.99
N PRO A 20 -11.20 0.57 9.56
CA PRO A 20 -10.81 -0.71 8.99
C PRO A 20 -10.52 -1.79 10.05
N HIS A 21 -10.44 -3.05 9.60
CA HIS A 21 -10.14 -4.21 10.46
C HIS A 21 -8.69 -4.70 10.34
N VAL A 22 -8.01 -4.35 9.26
CA VAL A 22 -6.64 -4.77 8.96
C VAL A 22 -5.81 -3.54 8.66
N PHE A 23 -4.70 -3.39 9.38
CA PHE A 23 -3.81 -2.24 9.26
C PHE A 23 -2.45 -2.66 8.73
N PHE A 24 -1.95 -1.90 7.77
CA PHE A 24 -0.61 -2.01 7.25
C PHE A 24 0.14 -0.70 7.43
N GLU A 25 1.30 -0.75 8.06
CA GLU A 25 2.31 0.26 7.86
C GLU A 25 2.97 0.04 6.49
N THR A 26 3.24 1.11 5.76
CA THR A 26 3.69 1.02 4.37
C THR A 26 4.96 1.80 4.15
N ALA A 27 5.95 1.17 3.52
CA ALA A 27 7.13 1.84 3.00
C ALA A 27 7.26 1.62 1.49
N LEU A 28 7.71 2.64 0.78
CA LEU A 28 7.85 2.67 -0.67
C LEU A 28 9.27 3.07 -1.05
N THR A 29 9.87 2.34 -1.98
CA THR A 29 11.20 2.69 -2.51
C THR A 29 11.16 2.82 -4.03
N LEU A 30 11.52 4.00 -4.53
CA LEU A 30 11.68 4.22 -5.96
C LEU A 30 13.04 3.66 -6.39
N LYS A 31 13.03 2.65 -7.26
CA LYS A 31 14.25 2.08 -7.85
C LYS A 31 14.52 2.79 -9.17
N THR A 32 15.69 3.43 -9.25
CA THR A 32 16.10 4.14 -10.46
C THR A 32 17.54 3.78 -10.83
N ASP A 33 17.82 3.58 -12.10
CA ASP A 33 19.16 3.45 -12.63
C ASP A 33 19.39 4.48 -13.74
N ASN A 34 20.42 5.33 -13.57
CA ASN A 34 20.73 6.42 -14.48
C ASN A 34 19.50 7.29 -14.79
N LYS A 35 18.99 7.24 -16.02
CA LYS A 35 17.80 7.99 -16.48
C LYS A 35 16.59 7.09 -16.65
N LYS A 36 16.56 6.00 -15.90
CA LYS A 36 15.53 4.97 -16.02
C LYS A 36 14.82 4.77 -14.68
N MET A 37 13.50 4.72 -14.72
CA MET A 37 12.67 4.27 -13.63
C MET A 37 12.56 2.75 -13.73
N GLU A 38 13.26 2.02 -12.87
CA GLU A 38 13.22 0.55 -12.87
C GLU A 38 11.90 0.05 -12.31
N GLY A 39 11.43 0.65 -11.20
CA GLY A 39 10.19 0.25 -10.57
C GLY A 39 9.96 0.87 -9.20
N VAL A 40 8.92 0.37 -8.55
CA VAL A 40 8.54 0.71 -7.18
C VAL A 40 8.54 -0.55 -6.34
N GLU A 41 9.36 -0.57 -5.29
CA GLU A 41 9.30 -1.59 -4.24
C GLU A 41 8.29 -1.11 -3.18
N ILE A 42 7.46 -2.02 -2.71
CA ILE A 42 6.41 -1.77 -1.73
C ILE A 42 6.58 -2.76 -0.60
N GLN A 43 6.81 -2.27 0.61
CA GLN A 43 6.81 -3.05 1.83
C GLN A 43 5.52 -2.77 2.59
N LEU A 44 4.78 -3.80 2.90
CA LEU A 44 3.58 -3.77 3.73
C LEU A 44 3.86 -4.54 5.01
N ILE A 45 3.74 -3.88 6.15
CA ILE A 45 3.94 -4.46 7.48
C ILE A 45 2.58 -4.60 8.14
N LEU A 46 2.10 -5.83 8.25
CA LEU A 46 0.84 -6.15 8.90
C LEU A 46 0.96 -5.96 10.41
N ASP A 47 -0.01 -5.30 11.01
CA ASP A 47 -0.04 -5.10 12.46
C ASP A 47 0.06 -6.42 13.26
N GLU A 48 0.57 -6.32 14.49
CA GLU A 48 0.84 -7.47 15.37
C GLU A 48 -0.41 -8.30 15.66
N LEU A 49 -1.56 -7.66 15.88
CA LEU A 49 -2.81 -8.36 16.18
C LEU A 49 -3.25 -9.24 15.02
N ASN A 50 -3.31 -8.65 13.81
CA ASN A 50 -3.69 -9.39 12.61
C ASN A 50 -2.65 -10.46 12.23
N THR A 51 -1.36 -10.21 12.47
CA THR A 51 -0.30 -11.21 12.30
C THR A 51 -0.50 -12.40 13.23
N LYS A 52 -0.74 -12.16 14.52
CA LYS A 52 -1.01 -13.22 15.51
C LYS A 52 -2.24 -14.04 15.17
N LEU A 53 -3.33 -13.40 14.74
CA LEU A 53 -4.55 -14.09 14.31
C LEU A 53 -4.31 -15.03 13.12
N ASN A 54 -3.42 -14.67 12.21
CA ASN A 54 -3.11 -15.45 11.01
C ASN A 54 -1.92 -16.43 11.20
N ARG A 55 -1.20 -16.38 12.30
CA ARG A 55 0.08 -17.11 12.49
C ARG A 55 0.00 -18.61 12.18
N LYS A 56 -1.11 -19.26 12.54
CA LYS A 56 -1.30 -20.70 12.25
C LYS A 56 -1.41 -21.03 10.76
N VAL A 57 -1.91 -20.08 9.96
CA VAL A 57 -2.08 -20.23 8.52
C VAL A 57 -0.80 -19.83 7.78
N LEU A 58 -0.08 -18.85 8.27
CA LEU A 58 1.16 -18.33 7.67
C LEU A 58 2.27 -19.39 7.61
N LYS A 59 2.39 -20.28 8.61
CA LYS A 59 3.32 -21.41 8.66
C LYS A 59 4.74 -21.02 8.23
N PRO A 60 5.41 -20.10 8.95
CA PRO A 60 6.76 -19.68 8.59
C PRO A 60 7.74 -20.86 8.62
N ASP A 61 8.75 -20.82 7.77
CA ASP A 61 9.88 -21.75 7.79
C ASP A 61 10.86 -21.43 8.95
N LYS A 62 11.97 -22.16 9.02
CA LYS A 62 13.02 -21.97 10.05
C LYS A 62 13.67 -20.58 10.00
N ASP A 63 13.67 -19.93 8.85
CA ASP A 63 14.24 -18.62 8.60
C ASP A 63 13.16 -17.51 8.64
N MET A 64 11.97 -17.86 9.15
CA MET A 64 10.79 -17.01 9.32
C MET A 64 10.18 -16.53 7.98
N ASN A 65 10.55 -17.11 6.85
CA ASN A 65 9.92 -16.81 5.56
C ASN A 65 8.54 -17.44 5.48
N VAL A 66 7.62 -16.75 4.82
CA VAL A 66 6.24 -17.19 4.62
C VAL A 66 5.99 -17.44 3.13
N GLU A 67 5.57 -18.65 2.81
CA GLU A 67 5.24 -19.00 1.42
C GLU A 67 4.03 -18.18 0.94
N LYS A 68 4.10 -17.74 -0.32
CA LYS A 68 3.05 -16.96 -0.99
C LYS A 68 1.65 -17.60 -0.82
N GLY A 69 1.54 -18.91 -0.92
CA GLY A 69 0.29 -19.66 -0.81
C GLY A 69 -0.35 -19.62 0.59
N ASN A 70 0.42 -19.32 1.62
CA ASN A 70 -0.04 -19.24 3.01
C ASN A 70 -0.63 -17.85 3.36
N ILE A 71 -0.49 -16.84 2.50
CA ILE A 71 -1.01 -15.51 2.71
C ILE A 71 -2.39 -15.40 2.07
N VAL A 72 -3.43 -15.79 2.81
CA VAL A 72 -4.81 -15.95 2.30
C VAL A 72 -5.41 -14.66 1.72
N PHE A 73 -4.98 -13.50 2.22
CA PHE A 73 -5.46 -12.18 1.81
C PHE A 73 -4.62 -11.53 0.69
N LEU A 74 -3.56 -12.18 0.23
CA LEU A 74 -2.62 -11.62 -0.76
C LEU A 74 -3.30 -11.13 -2.04
N LYS A 75 -4.31 -11.85 -2.52
CA LYS A 75 -5.09 -11.47 -3.73
C LYS A 75 -5.81 -10.13 -3.57
N HIS A 76 -6.17 -9.75 -2.34
CA HIS A 76 -6.78 -8.44 -2.09
C HIS A 76 -5.74 -7.34 -2.17
N LEU A 77 -4.53 -7.56 -1.64
CA LEU A 77 -3.46 -6.56 -1.63
C LEU A 77 -3.09 -6.10 -3.04
N TYR A 78 -2.98 -7.01 -4.01
CA TYR A 78 -2.73 -6.64 -5.41
C TYR A 78 -3.76 -5.64 -5.95
N LYS A 79 -5.03 -5.79 -5.54
CA LYS A 79 -6.13 -4.90 -5.99
C LYS A 79 -6.09 -3.52 -5.35
N HIS A 80 -5.37 -3.36 -4.26
CA HIS A 80 -5.30 -2.10 -3.54
C HIS A 80 -4.13 -1.22 -3.99
N ILE A 81 -3.12 -1.79 -4.64
CA ILE A 81 -1.98 -1.06 -5.18
C ILE A 81 -2.37 -0.36 -6.49
N ARG A 82 -2.17 0.95 -6.53
CA ARG A 82 -2.49 1.82 -7.66
C ARG A 82 -1.23 2.56 -8.08
N ILE A 83 -0.63 2.15 -9.19
CA ILE A 83 0.56 2.79 -9.74
C ILE A 83 0.30 3.22 -11.17
N LYS A 84 0.66 4.45 -11.47
CA LYS A 84 0.62 5.01 -12.81
C LYS A 84 1.92 5.74 -13.08
N TYR A 85 2.59 5.40 -14.17
CA TYR A 85 3.76 6.12 -14.66
C TYR A 85 3.41 6.73 -16.03
N ASN A 86 3.49 8.05 -16.13
CA ASN A 86 3.02 8.81 -17.28
C ASN A 86 1.56 8.44 -17.63
N ASN A 87 1.33 7.83 -18.79
CA ASN A 87 0.00 7.41 -19.26
C ASN A 87 -0.29 5.92 -19.00
N LYS A 88 0.69 5.14 -18.54
CA LYS A 88 0.57 3.70 -18.30
C LYS A 88 0.14 3.44 -16.86
N THR A 89 -0.93 2.67 -16.70
CA THR A 89 -1.41 2.19 -15.40
C THR A 89 -0.99 0.74 -15.23
N TYR A 90 -0.37 0.43 -14.09
CA TYR A 90 0.05 -0.92 -13.71
C TYR A 90 -1.08 -1.62 -12.97
N LYS A 91 -1.37 -2.86 -13.36
CA LYS A 91 -2.48 -3.68 -12.84
C LYS A 91 -1.95 -4.80 -11.96
N GLU A 92 -2.86 -5.57 -11.37
CA GLU A 92 -2.55 -6.72 -10.52
C GLU A 92 -1.50 -7.68 -11.12
N ASN A 93 -1.59 -7.95 -12.43
CA ASN A 93 -0.68 -8.86 -13.14
C ASN A 93 0.72 -8.26 -13.37
N ASP A 94 0.87 -6.96 -13.23
CA ASP A 94 2.16 -6.26 -13.36
C ASP A 94 2.91 -6.21 -12.02
N ILE A 95 2.30 -6.67 -10.93
CA ILE A 95 2.85 -6.63 -9.59
C ILE A 95 3.48 -7.97 -9.24
N ILE A 96 4.75 -7.94 -8.92
CA ILE A 96 5.54 -9.11 -8.52
C ILE A 96 5.51 -9.23 -7.00
N PHE A 97 5.15 -10.40 -6.46
CA PHE A 97 5.41 -10.76 -5.09
C PHE A 97 6.88 -11.21 -4.99
N GLU A 98 7.65 -10.54 -4.15
CA GLU A 98 9.06 -10.90 -3.96
C GLU A 98 9.23 -11.87 -2.81
N GLN A 99 8.79 -11.49 -1.63
CA GLN A 99 8.91 -12.31 -0.43
C GLN A 99 7.90 -11.88 0.66
N ALA A 100 7.77 -12.72 1.65
CA ALA A 100 7.16 -12.35 2.92
C ALA A 100 7.88 -13.07 4.06
N LYS A 101 8.04 -12.39 5.19
CA LYS A 101 8.63 -12.98 6.40
C LYS A 101 7.97 -12.44 7.67
N LEU A 102 8.09 -13.22 8.74
CA LEU A 102 7.74 -12.74 10.08
C LEU A 102 8.97 -12.09 10.72
N GLU A 103 8.82 -10.85 11.16
CA GLU A 103 9.84 -10.11 11.88
C GLU A 103 9.17 -9.39 13.07
N ASP A 104 9.72 -9.57 14.27
CA ASP A 104 9.23 -8.97 15.51
C ASP A 104 7.70 -9.04 15.73
N ASP A 105 7.11 -10.23 15.50
CA ASP A 105 5.65 -10.48 15.58
C ASP A 105 4.79 -9.81 14.50
N SER A 106 5.39 -9.17 13.51
CA SER A 106 4.71 -8.59 12.36
C SER A 106 5.00 -9.38 11.07
N LEU A 107 4.04 -9.43 10.15
CA LEU A 107 4.23 -10.00 8.83
C LEU A 107 4.62 -8.89 7.86
N GLU A 108 5.82 -8.97 7.32
CA GLU A 108 6.30 -8.10 6.27
C GLU A 108 6.09 -8.75 4.90
N ILE A 109 5.52 -8.02 3.97
CA ILE A 109 5.26 -8.49 2.60
C ILE A 109 5.89 -7.50 1.63
N TYR A 110 6.67 -8.02 0.69
CA TYR A 110 7.38 -7.23 -0.30
C TYR A 110 6.84 -7.48 -1.69
N PHE A 111 6.54 -6.38 -2.39
CA PHE A 111 6.14 -6.37 -3.79
C PHE A 111 7.08 -5.50 -4.60
N PHE A 112 7.23 -5.83 -5.87
CA PHE A 112 7.89 -4.99 -6.84
C PHE A 112 6.96 -4.73 -8.04
N VAL A 113 6.88 -3.49 -8.47
CA VAL A 113 6.17 -3.09 -9.68
C VAL A 113 7.18 -2.61 -10.70
N PRO A 114 7.56 -3.45 -11.68
CA PRO A 114 8.54 -3.07 -12.70
C PRO A 114 7.93 -2.04 -13.64
N ILE A 115 8.62 -0.92 -13.82
CA ILE A 115 8.22 0.17 -14.71
C ILE A 115 9.04 0.13 -15.99
N ASP A 116 10.35 0.07 -15.86
CA ASP A 116 11.29 -0.10 -16.97
C ASP A 116 11.22 1.00 -18.06
N GLU A 117 10.98 2.23 -17.62
CA GLU A 117 10.73 3.39 -18.50
C GLU A 117 11.78 4.48 -18.28
N LYS A 118 12.07 5.24 -19.35
CA LYS A 118 12.97 6.40 -19.28
C LYS A 118 12.38 7.51 -18.42
N ILE A 119 13.24 8.16 -17.63
CA ILE A 119 12.89 9.37 -16.89
C ILE A 119 13.27 10.60 -17.74
N ASP A 120 12.33 11.49 -17.95
CA ASP A 120 12.52 12.80 -18.53
C ASP A 120 11.87 13.90 -17.66
N LYS A 121 11.97 15.15 -18.09
CA LYS A 121 11.42 16.31 -17.36
C LYS A 121 9.90 16.32 -17.22
N ASN A 122 9.19 15.53 -18.02
CA ASN A 122 7.74 15.43 -18.00
C ASN A 122 7.26 14.12 -17.31
N SER A 123 8.22 13.27 -16.91
CA SER A 123 7.88 12.01 -16.27
C SER A 123 7.17 12.24 -14.94
N LYS A 124 6.08 11.53 -14.76
CA LYS A 124 5.22 11.61 -13.59
C LYS A 124 4.86 10.21 -13.11
N LEU A 125 5.13 9.95 -11.84
CA LEU A 125 4.70 8.74 -11.14
C LEU A 125 3.60 9.11 -10.15
N THR A 126 2.54 8.33 -10.13
CA THR A 126 1.46 8.43 -9.15
C THR A 126 1.35 7.10 -8.41
N ILE A 127 1.29 7.15 -7.09
CA ILE A 127 1.15 5.98 -6.22
C ILE A 127 0.04 6.24 -5.21
N ALA A 128 -0.88 5.28 -5.07
CA ALA A 128 -1.86 5.25 -4.00
C ALA A 128 -2.13 3.80 -3.58
N LEU A 129 -2.37 3.59 -2.30
CA LEU A 129 -2.78 2.30 -1.75
C LEU A 129 -4.11 2.49 -1.02
N TYR A 130 -5.16 1.83 -1.49
CA TYR A 130 -6.45 1.90 -0.81
C TYR A 130 -7.37 0.73 -1.16
N ASP A 131 -8.19 0.35 -0.18
CA ASP A 131 -9.31 -0.56 -0.35
C ASP A 131 -10.62 0.22 -0.46
N THR A 132 -11.32 0.09 -1.58
CA THR A 132 -12.61 0.78 -1.80
C THR A 132 -13.71 0.34 -0.84
N LYS A 133 -13.56 -0.82 -0.18
CA LYS A 133 -14.45 -1.31 0.87
C LYS A 133 -14.05 -0.83 2.26
N TYR A 134 -12.89 -0.20 2.38
CA TYR A 134 -12.30 0.29 3.63
C TYR A 134 -12.16 -0.79 4.71
N TYR A 135 -11.89 -2.04 4.29
CA TYR A 135 -11.59 -3.13 5.21
C TYR A 135 -10.10 -3.14 5.58
N TYR A 136 -9.23 -2.74 4.63
CA TYR A 136 -7.80 -2.60 4.79
C TYR A 136 -7.42 -1.12 4.84
N ASN A 137 -6.63 -0.74 5.85
CA ASN A 137 -6.00 0.57 5.94
C ASN A 137 -4.51 0.48 5.68
N TYR A 138 -4.01 1.42 4.90
CA TYR A 138 -2.59 1.56 4.59
C TYR A 138 -2.12 2.87 5.21
N ASP A 139 -1.26 2.77 6.22
CA ASP A 139 -0.67 3.94 6.89
C ASP A 139 0.63 4.31 6.18
N TYR A 140 0.66 5.47 5.57
CA TYR A 140 1.82 6.04 4.91
C TYR A 140 1.72 7.57 4.84
N ASP A 141 2.87 8.20 4.91
CA ASP A 141 3.02 9.65 4.85
C ASP A 141 4.20 10.03 3.93
N LEU A 142 4.58 11.31 3.91
CA LEU A 142 5.68 11.77 3.08
C LEU A 142 7.01 11.07 3.37
N SER A 143 7.24 10.60 4.60
CA SER A 143 8.48 9.92 5.02
C SER A 143 8.53 8.46 4.58
N SER A 144 7.38 7.87 4.26
CA SER A 144 7.26 6.48 3.80
C SER A 144 7.78 6.27 2.37
N LEU A 145 7.99 7.35 1.59
CA LEU A 145 8.53 7.28 0.24
C LEU A 145 10.02 7.63 0.22
N ARG A 146 10.82 6.71 -0.28
CA ARG A 146 12.28 6.86 -0.41
C ARG A 146 12.73 6.68 -1.86
N MET A 147 13.84 7.31 -2.24
CA MET A 147 14.58 6.96 -3.45
C MET A 147 15.77 6.10 -3.10
N ASP A 148 16.02 5.08 -3.92
CA ASP A 148 17.25 4.29 -3.79
C ASP A 148 18.46 5.20 -4.02
N LYS A 149 19.35 5.26 -3.02
CA LYS A 149 20.56 6.09 -3.05
C LYS A 149 21.74 5.42 -3.77
N SER A 150 21.55 4.20 -4.28
CA SER A 150 22.62 3.47 -4.99
C SER A 150 23.10 4.21 -6.25
N ASN A 151 22.26 5.09 -6.76
CA ASN A 151 22.57 5.92 -7.92
C ASN A 151 23.23 7.25 -7.54
N LYS A 152 24.48 7.43 -7.98
CA LYS A 152 25.25 8.68 -7.87
C LYS A 152 24.72 9.80 -8.80
N ASN A 153 23.50 9.67 -9.29
CA ASN A 153 22.95 10.56 -10.31
C ASN A 153 22.38 11.84 -9.71
N ASP A 154 22.49 12.92 -10.49
CA ASP A 154 21.94 14.24 -10.17
C ASP A 154 20.42 14.31 -10.28
N LEU A 155 19.74 13.16 -10.26
CA LEU A 155 18.28 13.06 -10.27
C LEU A 155 17.70 13.44 -8.92
N LYS A 156 16.80 14.40 -8.91
CA LYS A 156 15.97 14.75 -7.75
C LYS A 156 14.53 14.38 -8.02
N ALA A 157 13.89 13.73 -7.04
CA ALA A 157 12.44 13.56 -7.03
C ALA A 157 11.80 14.71 -6.27
N LYS A 158 10.79 15.33 -6.87
CA LYS A 158 9.90 16.27 -6.20
C LYS A 158 8.60 15.53 -5.90
N VAL A 159 8.31 15.37 -4.63
CA VAL A 159 7.17 14.60 -4.15
C VAL A 159 6.07 15.54 -3.66
N LYS A 160 4.85 15.32 -4.10
CA LYS A 160 3.63 15.86 -3.50
C LYS A 160 2.86 14.71 -2.87
N PHE A 161 2.44 14.89 -1.65
CA PHE A 161 1.58 13.97 -0.92
C PHE A 161 0.30 14.70 -0.50
N PHE A 162 -0.86 14.16 -0.80
CA PHE A 162 -2.14 14.81 -0.54
C PHE A 162 -3.30 13.81 -0.58
N THR A 163 -4.38 14.13 0.12
CA THR A 163 -5.64 13.39 0.03
C THR A 163 -6.35 13.73 -1.27
N ASN A 164 -6.64 12.72 -2.11
CA ASN A 164 -7.30 12.91 -3.40
C ASN A 164 -8.82 12.91 -3.26
N ASP A 165 -9.39 14.09 -2.99
CA ASP A 165 -10.82 14.28 -2.79
C ASP A 165 -11.71 14.02 -4.03
N LYS A 166 -11.11 13.82 -5.19
CA LYS A 166 -11.84 13.43 -6.42
C LYS A 166 -12.22 11.96 -6.41
N ILE A 167 -11.57 11.16 -5.58
CA ILE A 167 -11.86 9.75 -5.37
C ILE A 167 -12.54 9.61 -4.03
N LYS A 168 -13.76 9.09 -4.02
CA LYS A 168 -14.53 8.84 -2.80
C LYS A 168 -14.97 7.38 -2.78
N PHE A 169 -14.81 6.74 -1.63
CA PHE A 169 -15.26 5.37 -1.40
C PHE A 169 -15.84 5.24 0.02
N TYR A 170 -16.30 4.05 0.37
CA TYR A 170 -16.92 3.76 1.65
C TYR A 170 -17.97 4.82 2.03
N PHE A 171 -19.11 4.80 1.30
CA PHE A 171 -20.24 5.75 1.47
C PHE A 171 -19.86 7.23 1.27
N ASN A 172 -18.86 7.51 0.44
CA ASN A 172 -18.30 8.85 0.19
C ASN A 172 -17.63 9.52 1.42
N LEU A 173 -17.29 8.74 2.44
CA LEU A 173 -16.68 9.24 3.67
C LEU A 173 -15.15 9.27 3.63
N VAL A 174 -14.53 8.45 2.78
CA VAL A 174 -13.07 8.29 2.73
C VAL A 174 -12.54 8.67 1.35
N SER A 175 -11.40 9.32 1.34
CA SER A 175 -10.59 9.61 0.14
C SER A 175 -9.20 9.01 0.34
N PRO A 176 -8.56 8.47 -0.71
CA PRO A 176 -7.21 7.94 -0.59
C PRO A 176 -6.18 9.07 -0.53
N ASP A 177 -5.10 8.80 0.17
CA ASP A 177 -3.88 9.58 0.03
C ASP A 177 -3.12 9.14 -1.22
N GLU A 178 -2.43 10.08 -1.84
CA GLU A 178 -1.75 9.87 -3.12
C GLU A 178 -0.41 10.60 -3.15
N TYR A 179 0.62 9.90 -3.64
CA TYR A 179 1.86 10.54 -4.04
C TYR A 179 1.81 10.89 -5.53
N VAL A 180 2.32 12.08 -5.81
CA VAL A 180 2.68 12.50 -7.17
C VAL A 180 4.16 12.86 -7.17
N VAL A 181 4.94 12.08 -7.89
CA VAL A 181 6.38 12.26 -8.03
C VAL A 181 6.71 12.79 -9.42
N THR A 182 7.46 13.87 -9.48
CA THR A 182 8.05 14.43 -10.70
C THR A 182 9.56 14.44 -10.55
N PHE A 183 10.27 14.44 -11.67
CA PHE A 183 11.71 14.26 -11.68
C PHE A 183 12.40 15.51 -12.24
N GLU A 184 13.45 15.95 -11.58
CA GLU A 184 14.28 17.09 -11.97
C GLU A 184 15.74 16.65 -11.97
N TRP A 185 16.49 17.07 -12.98
CA TRP A 185 17.94 16.85 -13.03
C TRP A 185 18.65 18.07 -12.43
N LYS A 186 19.67 17.83 -11.60
CA LYS A 186 20.58 18.91 -11.23
C LYS A 186 21.30 19.39 -12.48
N ILE A 187 21.22 20.65 -12.75
CA ILE A 187 21.98 21.34 -13.78
C ILE A 187 23.38 21.64 -13.23
#